data_9c39cbf315c8159b138965c68bef8b3e
#
_entry.id   9c39cbf315c8159b138965c68bef8b3e
#
_cell.length_a   1.000
_cell.length_b   1.000
_cell.length_c   1.000
_cell.angle_alpha   90.00
_cell.angle_beta   90.00
_cell.angle_gamma   90.00
#
_symmetry.space_group_name_H-M   'P 1'
#
loop_
_entity.id
_entity.type
_entity.pdbx_description
1 polymer ?
#
loop_
_entity_poly.entity_id
_entity_poly.type
_entity_poly.pdbx_seq_one_letter_code
_entity_poly.pdbx_strand_id
1 'polypeptide(L)'
;YFPGCATTTEIVQAMNGGAKIIKLFPGGVLGPSFIKDIHGPIPNVNLMPSGGVSLANIKEWKEKGAVAVGVGSALGAKVATEGYESVTRIAKEFVSALED
;
A
#
# COMPACT_ATOMS: atom_id res chain seq x y z
N TYR A 1 -0.42 14.47 5.49
CA TYR A 1 0.67 14.48 4.51
C TYR A 1 1.33 13.11 4.40
N PHE A 2 1.25 12.52 3.21
CA PHE A 2 1.83 11.20 2.93
C PHE A 2 2.83 11.32 1.78
N PRO A 3 4.11 11.60 2.06
CA PRO A 3 5.11 11.69 1.00
C PRO A 3 5.32 10.35 0.31
N GLY A 4 5.45 10.39 -1.02
CA GLY A 4 5.73 9.20 -1.83
C GLY A 4 7.22 8.93 -1.88
N CYS A 5 7.63 7.71 -1.53
CA CYS A 5 9.03 7.32 -1.47
C CYS A 5 9.25 5.97 -2.15
N ALA A 6 10.41 5.80 -2.76
CA ALA A 6 10.82 4.55 -3.41
C ALA A 6 12.22 4.10 -2.97
N THR A 7 12.93 4.86 -2.14
CA THR A 7 14.26 4.52 -1.67
C THR A 7 14.38 4.73 -0.16
N THR A 8 15.35 4.07 0.45
CA THR A 8 15.64 4.22 1.88
C THR A 8 16.00 5.66 2.22
N THR A 9 16.76 6.33 1.36
CA THR A 9 17.14 7.73 1.56
C THR A 9 15.92 8.64 1.61
N GLU A 10 14.99 8.47 0.67
CA GLU A 10 13.75 9.24 0.65
C GLU A 10 12.91 9.00 1.90
N ILE A 11 12.83 7.74 2.35
CA ILE A 11 12.10 7.36 3.55
C ILE A 11 12.67 8.06 4.78
N VAL A 12 13.99 8.04 4.95
CA VAL A 12 14.65 8.69 6.08
C VAL A 12 14.42 10.21 6.03
N GLN A 13 14.54 10.82 4.87
CA GLN A 13 14.27 12.26 4.71
C GLN A 13 12.84 12.62 5.08
N ALA A 14 11.87 11.80 4.67
CA ALA A 14 10.46 12.02 5.00
C ALA A 14 10.22 11.90 6.51
N MET A 15 10.81 10.90 7.17
CA MET A 15 10.71 10.74 8.62
C MET A 15 11.32 11.92 9.36
N ASN A 16 12.48 12.40 8.92
CA ASN A 16 13.14 13.54 9.51
C ASN A 16 12.32 14.83 9.31
N GLY A 17 11.51 14.89 8.25
CA GLY A 17 10.58 15.99 8.02
C GLY A 17 9.28 15.88 8.81
N GLY A 18 9.11 14.86 9.64
CA GLY A 18 7.95 14.70 10.53
C GLY A 18 6.83 13.84 9.97
N ALA A 19 7.03 13.15 8.86
CA ALA A 19 6.01 12.25 8.30
C ALA A 19 5.78 11.06 9.24
N LYS A 20 4.51 10.76 9.54
CA LYS A 20 4.13 9.63 10.39
C LYS A 20 3.81 8.38 9.59
N ILE A 21 3.26 8.54 8.40
CA ILE A 21 2.98 7.47 7.46
C ILE A 21 3.61 7.86 6.14
N ILE A 22 4.34 6.93 5.53
CA ILE A 22 5.05 7.17 4.27
C ILE A 22 4.43 6.31 3.19
N LYS A 23 4.02 6.94 2.09
CA LYS A 23 3.50 6.25 0.91
C LYS A 23 4.65 5.59 0.15
N LEU A 24 4.56 4.28 -0.02
CA LEU A 24 5.51 3.50 -0.80
C LEU A 24 4.98 3.38 -2.23
N PHE A 25 5.62 4.05 -3.18
CA PHE A 25 5.16 4.10 -4.57
C PHE A 25 6.36 4.05 -5.53
N PRO A 26 6.26 3.31 -6.61
CA PRO A 26 5.16 2.41 -7.01
C PRO A 26 5.26 1.04 -6.32
N GLY A 27 4.22 0.69 -5.57
CA GLY A 27 4.21 -0.53 -4.78
C GLY A 27 4.35 -1.80 -5.62
N GLY A 28 3.70 -1.83 -6.79
CA GLY A 28 3.77 -2.99 -7.68
C GLY A 28 5.17 -3.28 -8.22
N VAL A 29 6.00 -2.26 -8.36
CA VAL A 29 7.39 -2.41 -8.80
C VAL A 29 8.29 -2.87 -7.64
N LEU A 30 8.10 -2.26 -6.47
CA LEU A 30 8.93 -2.54 -5.30
C LEU A 30 8.61 -3.90 -4.65
N GLY A 31 7.34 -4.25 -4.61
CA GLY A 31 6.87 -5.51 -4.04
C GLY A 31 6.78 -5.53 -2.52
N PRO A 32 6.01 -6.48 -1.95
CA PRO A 32 5.82 -6.56 -0.49
C PRO A 32 7.10 -6.82 0.29
N SER A 33 8.04 -7.55 -0.27
CA SER A 33 9.32 -7.84 0.39
C SER A 33 10.14 -6.60 0.69
N PHE A 34 9.92 -5.51 -0.07
CA PHE A 34 10.59 -4.24 0.17
C PHE A 34 10.30 -3.69 1.56
N ILE A 35 9.07 -3.84 2.05
CA ILE A 35 8.68 -3.41 3.39
C ILE A 35 9.49 -4.16 4.45
N LYS A 36 9.61 -5.48 4.30
CA LYS A 36 10.40 -6.29 5.22
C LYS A 36 11.86 -5.85 5.22
N ASP A 37 12.42 -5.59 4.04
CA ASP A 37 13.81 -5.18 3.90
C ASP A 37 14.07 -3.81 4.54
N ILE A 38 13.12 -2.88 4.44
CA ILE A 38 13.21 -1.56 5.08
C ILE A 38 13.09 -1.69 6.60
N HIS A 39 12.20 -2.55 7.09
CA HIS A 39 12.00 -2.73 8.53
C HIS A 39 13.21 -3.34 9.23
N GLY A 40 14.14 -3.96 8.51
CA GLY A 40 15.39 -4.41 9.08
C GLY A 40 16.17 -3.26 9.72
N PRO A 41 16.67 -2.30 8.91
CA PRO A 41 17.40 -1.14 9.44
C PRO A 41 16.52 -0.06 10.05
N ILE A 42 15.22 0.04 9.66
CA ILE A 42 14.30 1.10 10.11
C ILE A 42 13.01 0.47 10.61
N PRO A 43 13.01 -0.16 11.80
CA PRO A 43 11.83 -0.93 12.25
C PRO A 43 10.63 -0.05 12.61
N ASN A 44 10.81 1.23 12.86
CA ASN A 44 9.76 2.12 13.32
C ASN A 44 8.99 2.84 12.20
N VAL A 45 9.37 2.64 10.95
CA VAL A 45 8.70 3.34 9.85
C VAL A 45 7.36 2.70 9.54
N ASN A 46 6.33 3.55 9.35
CA ASN A 46 5.00 3.12 8.95
C ASN A 46 4.84 3.33 7.45
N LEU A 47 4.75 2.25 6.70
CA LEU A 47 4.68 2.28 5.24
C LEU A 47 3.29 1.93 4.74
N MET A 48 2.82 2.69 3.75
CA MET A 48 1.55 2.48 3.07
C MET A 48 1.83 2.28 1.57
N PRO A 49 1.80 1.04 1.07
CA PRO A 49 2.01 0.79 -0.35
C PRO A 49 0.84 1.32 -1.18
N SER A 50 1.16 1.86 -2.34
CA SER A 50 0.19 2.35 -3.30
C SER A 50 0.68 1.99 -4.71
N GLY A 51 -0.26 1.66 -5.60
CA GLY A 51 0.07 1.16 -6.93
C GLY A 51 0.37 -0.34 -6.90
N GLY A 52 -0.34 -1.12 -7.70
CA GLY A 52 -0.16 -2.56 -7.78
C GLY A 52 -0.74 -3.36 -6.62
N VAL A 53 -1.45 -2.73 -5.69
CA VAL A 53 -2.16 -3.44 -4.63
C VAL A 53 -3.44 -4.04 -5.19
N SER A 54 -3.66 -5.33 -4.96
CA SER A 54 -4.81 -6.07 -5.46
C SER A 54 -5.31 -7.08 -4.43
N LEU A 55 -6.46 -7.69 -4.69
CA LEU A 55 -6.97 -8.75 -3.82
C LEU A 55 -6.02 -9.95 -3.78
N ALA A 56 -5.26 -10.17 -4.84
CA ALA A 56 -4.30 -11.28 -4.90
C ALA A 56 -3.10 -11.10 -3.97
N ASN A 57 -2.69 -9.86 -3.70
CA ASN A 57 -1.48 -9.59 -2.93
C ASN A 57 -1.68 -8.80 -1.62
N ILE A 58 -2.92 -8.38 -1.32
CA ILE A 58 -3.17 -7.51 -0.17
C ILE A 58 -2.78 -8.16 1.16
N LYS A 59 -2.99 -9.45 1.31
CA LYS A 59 -2.60 -10.17 2.54
C LYS A 59 -1.10 -10.22 2.70
N GLU A 60 -0.38 -10.39 1.61
CA GLU A 60 1.09 -10.39 1.64
C GLU A 60 1.63 -9.03 2.07
N TRP A 61 1.05 -7.93 1.58
CA TRP A 61 1.42 -6.60 2.04
C TRP A 61 1.23 -6.45 3.55
N LYS A 62 0.09 -6.92 4.06
CA LYS A 62 -0.19 -6.89 5.49
C LYS A 62 0.80 -7.72 6.29
N GLU A 63 1.09 -8.93 5.84
CA GLU A 63 2.03 -9.85 6.50
C GLU A 63 3.45 -9.29 6.56
N LYS A 64 3.87 -8.54 5.54
CA LYS A 64 5.20 -7.92 5.49
C LYS A 64 5.29 -6.65 6.32
N GLY A 65 4.19 -6.18 6.90
CA GLY A 65 4.22 -5.07 7.85
C GLY A 65 3.67 -3.74 7.36
N ALA A 66 2.91 -3.71 6.26
CA ALA A 66 2.23 -2.49 5.83
C ALA A 66 1.17 -2.10 6.87
N VAL A 67 1.13 -0.82 7.26
CA VAL A 67 0.14 -0.30 8.22
C VAL A 67 -1.19 0.05 7.55
N ALA A 68 -1.15 0.31 6.25
CA ALA A 68 -2.32 0.65 5.44
C ALA A 68 -1.98 0.35 3.98
N VAL A 69 -2.97 0.36 3.11
CA VAL A 69 -2.76 0.17 1.66
C VAL A 69 -3.54 1.24 0.90
N GLY A 70 -2.95 1.72 -0.20
CA GLY A 70 -3.62 2.63 -1.13
C GLY A 70 -4.13 1.84 -2.32
N VAL A 71 -5.43 1.87 -2.55
CA VAL A 71 -6.08 1.14 -3.64
C VAL A 71 -6.78 2.12 -4.56
N GLY A 72 -6.48 2.07 -5.84
CA GLY A 72 -7.05 2.98 -6.82
C GLY A 72 -7.54 2.26 -8.06
N SER A 73 -6.63 1.89 -8.96
CA SER A 73 -7.00 1.28 -10.23
C SER A 73 -7.79 -0.03 -10.06
N ALA A 74 -7.49 -0.82 -9.04
CA ALA A 74 -8.23 -2.06 -8.76
C ALA A 74 -9.70 -1.80 -8.42
N LEU A 75 -10.01 -0.68 -7.74
CA LEU A 75 -11.39 -0.31 -7.42
C LEU A 75 -12.16 0.11 -8.66
N GLY A 76 -11.51 0.79 -9.61
CA GLY A 76 -12.14 1.28 -10.81
C GLY A 76 -12.12 0.33 -12.00
N ALA A 77 -11.49 -0.83 -11.87
CA ALA A 77 -11.20 -1.72 -13.00
C ALA A 77 -12.45 -2.18 -13.77
N LYS A 78 -13.59 -2.32 -13.10
CA LYS A 78 -14.82 -2.83 -13.69
C LYS A 78 -15.91 -1.78 -13.89
N VAL A 79 -15.61 -0.50 -13.65
CA VAL A 79 -16.61 0.56 -13.78
C VAL A 79 -17.18 0.64 -15.20
N ALA A 80 -16.34 0.50 -16.22
CA ALA A 80 -16.76 0.58 -17.61
C ALA A 80 -17.70 -0.55 -18.03
N THR A 81 -17.60 -1.74 -17.42
CA THR A 81 -18.39 -2.92 -17.77
C THR A 81 -19.54 -3.20 -16.79
N GLU A 82 -19.33 -2.93 -15.51
CA GLU A 82 -20.29 -3.29 -14.45
C GLU A 82 -20.85 -2.08 -13.69
N GLY A 83 -20.42 -0.86 -14.04
CA GLY A 83 -20.89 0.37 -13.40
C GLY A 83 -20.27 0.63 -12.03
N TYR A 84 -20.70 1.70 -11.39
CA TYR A 84 -20.13 2.14 -10.11
C TYR A 84 -20.44 1.21 -8.94
N GLU A 85 -21.45 0.35 -9.06
CA GLU A 85 -21.74 -0.64 -8.02
C GLU A 85 -20.58 -1.60 -7.82
N SER A 86 -19.80 -1.86 -8.86
CA SER A 86 -18.61 -2.71 -8.77
C SER A 86 -17.57 -2.15 -7.81
N VAL A 87 -17.46 -0.82 -7.70
CA VAL A 87 -16.52 -0.18 -6.77
C VAL A 87 -16.85 -0.55 -5.33
N THR A 88 -18.12 -0.46 -4.93
CA THR A 88 -18.55 -0.84 -3.58
C THR A 88 -18.29 -2.31 -3.29
N ARG A 89 -18.61 -3.18 -4.23
CA ARG A 89 -18.40 -4.62 -4.08
C ARG A 89 -16.92 -4.95 -3.90
N ILE A 90 -16.08 -4.40 -4.77
CA ILE A 90 -14.63 -4.64 -4.72
C ILE A 90 -14.03 -4.06 -3.43
N ALA A 91 -14.49 -2.86 -3.01
CA ALA A 91 -14.02 -2.27 -1.76
C ALA A 91 -14.34 -3.16 -0.56
N LYS A 92 -15.53 -3.76 -0.53
CA LYS A 92 -15.91 -4.71 0.54
C LYS A 92 -15.01 -5.94 0.55
N GLU A 93 -14.65 -6.45 -0.63
CA GLU A 93 -13.73 -7.58 -0.75
C GLU A 93 -12.35 -7.24 -0.20
N PHE A 94 -11.84 -6.03 -0.47
CA PHE A 94 -10.56 -5.57 0.08
C PHE A 94 -10.59 -5.48 1.60
N VAL A 95 -11.64 -4.90 2.16
CA VAL A 95 -11.79 -4.79 3.62
C VAL A 95 -11.83 -6.18 4.26
N SER A 96 -12.61 -7.10 3.68
CA SER A 96 -12.70 -8.47 4.16
C SER A 96 -11.35 -9.18 4.11
N ALA A 97 -10.59 -9.00 3.04
CA ALA A 97 -9.27 -9.61 2.91
C ALA A 97 -8.28 -9.08 3.95
N LEU A 98 -8.38 -7.79 4.32
CA LEU A 98 -7.53 -7.21 5.35
C LEU A 98 -7.87 -7.70 6.77
N GLU A 99 -9.12 -8.03 7.01
CA GLU A 99 -9.56 -8.53 8.33
C GLU A 99 -9.14 -9.99 8.57
N ASP A 100 -8.96 -10.75 7.50
CA ASP A 100 -8.49 -12.12 7.61
C ASP A 100 -6.98 -12.14 7.96
#